data_9e48004b5fc66bef24a654b31c0eb604
#
_entry.id   9e48004b5fc66bef24a654b31c0eb604
#
_cell.length_a   1.000
_cell.length_b   1.000
_cell.length_c   1.000
_cell.angle_alpha   90.00
_cell.angle_beta   90.00
_cell.angle_gamma   90.00
#
_symmetry.space_group_name_H-M   'P 1'
#
loop_
_entity.id
_entity.type
_entity.pdbx_description
1 polymer ?
#
loop_
_entity_poly.entity_id
_entity_poly.type
_entity_poly.pdbx_seq_one_letter_code
_entity_poly.pdbx_strand_id
1 'polypeptide(L)'
;TGSVLRNDGFDPLWMETNTSTEYWQKGASLLVTDPLGTRDAPHPANARGYLVSGTQHGGQAWMTSTPGPCANARNPHSPTPALRALLVALDEWVSEGRAPPASRTPRIGNGTLVAPGEVAFPPVPGIAVARRVNEIGLLRDWVKPELDMAQPYRPLVPQVDLDGNETSGILLPEIAVPLGTYTGWNLYQAPFPEGEL
;
A
#
# COMPACT_ATOMS: atom_id res chain seq x y z
N THR A 1 4.45 -3.24 -13.06
CA THR A 1 5.39 -4.23 -12.49
C THR A 1 5.95 -5.10 -13.59
N GLY A 2 6.05 -5.67 -14.41
CA GLY A 2 6.70 -6.55 -15.37
C GLY A 2 7.36 -5.86 -16.56
N SER A 3 7.31 -4.54 -16.67
CA SER A 3 7.83 -3.83 -17.85
C SER A 3 9.35 -3.84 -17.99
N VAL A 4 10.07 -4.19 -16.92
CA VAL A 4 11.53 -4.32 -16.92
C VAL A 4 12.00 -5.76 -17.10
N LEU A 5 11.09 -6.73 -17.16
CA LEU A 5 11.43 -8.12 -17.38
C LEU A 5 11.81 -8.36 -18.84
N ARG A 6 12.86 -9.14 -19.05
CA ARG A 6 13.37 -9.46 -20.38
C ARG A 6 12.72 -10.71 -20.97
N ASN A 7 12.13 -11.55 -20.12
CA ASN A 7 11.51 -12.84 -20.49
C ASN A 7 12.48 -13.78 -21.23
N ASP A 8 13.76 -13.74 -20.85
CA ASP A 8 14.84 -14.50 -21.45
C ASP A 8 15.29 -15.71 -20.60
N GLY A 9 14.53 -16.04 -19.56
CA GLY A 9 14.83 -17.14 -18.64
C GLY A 9 15.78 -16.77 -17.49
N PHE A 10 16.27 -15.54 -17.46
CA PHE A 10 17.19 -15.05 -16.41
C PHE A 10 16.51 -14.01 -15.49
N ASP A 11 15.25 -13.73 -15.70
CA ASP A 11 14.51 -12.85 -14.79
C ASP A 11 14.42 -13.49 -13.39
N PRO A 12 14.68 -12.74 -12.31
CA PRO A 12 14.67 -13.29 -10.96
C PRO A 12 13.26 -13.65 -10.49
N LEU A 13 13.19 -14.57 -9.53
CA LEU A 13 12.01 -14.68 -8.67
C LEU A 13 12.04 -13.51 -7.68
N TRP A 14 10.90 -12.87 -7.46
CA TRP A 14 10.85 -11.71 -6.59
C TRP A 14 9.51 -11.55 -5.88
N MET A 15 9.57 -10.94 -4.71
CA MET A 15 8.40 -10.53 -3.94
C MET A 15 8.41 -9.02 -3.74
N GLU A 16 7.25 -8.43 -3.88
CA GLU A 16 7.01 -7.03 -3.62
C GLU A 16 6.09 -6.91 -2.42
N THR A 17 6.50 -6.16 -1.43
CA THR A 17 5.73 -5.93 -0.22
C THR A 17 5.51 -4.44 -0.02
N ASN A 18 4.26 -4.09 0.23
CA ASN A 18 3.86 -2.73 0.53
C ASN A 18 3.09 -2.71 1.84
N THR A 19 3.19 -1.62 2.56
CA THR A 19 2.29 -1.29 3.67
C THR A 19 1.19 -0.35 3.18
N SER A 20 0.22 -0.05 4.02
CA SER A 20 -0.84 0.89 3.69
C SER A 20 -0.30 2.29 3.35
N THR A 21 0.81 2.69 3.99
CA THR A 21 1.48 3.97 3.71
C THR A 21 1.94 4.09 2.26
N GLU A 22 2.46 3.02 1.65
CA GLU A 22 2.89 3.06 0.24
C GLU A 22 1.72 3.32 -0.70
N TYR A 23 0.53 2.84 -0.38
CA TYR A 23 -0.67 3.14 -1.17
C TYR A 23 -1.09 4.60 -1.03
N TRP A 24 -1.09 5.13 0.19
CA TRP A 24 -1.53 6.49 0.45
C TRP A 24 -0.51 7.57 0.06
N GLN A 25 0.77 7.31 0.24
CA GLN A 25 1.82 8.32 0.05
C GLN A 25 2.65 8.15 -1.22
N LYS A 26 2.79 6.90 -1.72
CA LYS A 26 3.78 6.57 -2.75
C LYS A 26 3.18 5.96 -4.01
N GLY A 27 1.85 5.90 -4.10
CA GLY A 27 1.15 5.40 -5.28
C GLY A 27 1.39 3.91 -5.56
N ALA A 28 1.51 3.07 -4.52
CA ALA A 28 1.76 1.63 -4.69
C ALA A 28 0.70 0.92 -5.54
N SER A 29 -0.51 1.46 -5.66
CA SER A 29 -1.52 0.92 -6.58
C SER A 29 -1.03 0.82 -8.02
N LEU A 30 -0.11 1.69 -8.46
CA LEU A 30 0.47 1.66 -9.81
C LEU A 30 1.29 0.39 -10.11
N LEU A 31 1.60 -0.40 -9.09
CA LEU A 31 2.24 -1.71 -9.24
C LEU A 31 1.24 -2.80 -9.67
N VAL A 32 -0.04 -2.58 -9.43
CA VAL A 32 -1.14 -3.54 -9.64
C VAL A 32 -2.28 -2.99 -10.51
N THR A 33 -2.12 -1.78 -11.06
CA THR A 33 -3.08 -1.16 -11.98
C THR A 33 -2.37 -0.61 -13.23
N ASP A 34 -3.18 -0.21 -14.21
CA ASP A 34 -2.72 0.67 -15.28
C ASP A 34 -2.44 2.11 -14.75
N PRO A 35 -1.70 2.94 -15.49
CA PRO A 35 -1.35 4.29 -15.06
C PRO A 35 -2.55 5.20 -14.78
N LEU A 36 -3.70 4.93 -15.40
CA LEU A 36 -4.93 5.72 -15.23
C LEU A 36 -5.81 5.21 -14.08
N GLY A 37 -5.45 4.11 -13.40
CA GLY A 37 -6.24 3.53 -12.33
C GLY A 37 -7.60 3.01 -12.79
N THR A 38 -7.68 2.49 -14.01
CA THR A 38 -8.96 2.03 -14.61
C THR A 38 -9.13 0.53 -14.63
N ARG A 39 -8.05 -0.22 -14.52
CA ARG A 39 -8.05 -1.69 -14.57
C ARG A 39 -6.90 -2.28 -13.77
N ASP A 40 -7.14 -3.48 -13.26
CA ASP A 40 -6.12 -4.28 -12.60
C ASP A 40 -5.04 -4.73 -13.60
N ALA A 41 -3.78 -4.74 -13.14
CA ALA A 41 -2.65 -5.34 -13.84
C ALA A 41 -2.18 -6.58 -13.06
N PRO A 42 -2.03 -7.74 -13.71
CA PRO A 42 -1.55 -8.94 -13.05
C PRO A 42 -0.05 -8.86 -12.76
N HIS A 43 0.40 -9.53 -11.72
CA HIS A 43 1.83 -9.80 -11.52
C HIS A 43 2.32 -10.84 -12.55
N PRO A 44 3.58 -10.74 -13.01
CA PRO A 44 4.22 -11.80 -13.78
C PRO A 44 4.29 -13.11 -12.99
N ALA A 45 4.45 -14.24 -13.69
CA ALA A 45 4.48 -15.58 -13.08
C ALA A 45 5.60 -15.75 -12.04
N ASN A 46 6.74 -15.06 -12.26
CA ASN A 46 7.91 -15.05 -11.39
C ASN A 46 7.85 -13.99 -10.28
N ALA A 47 6.69 -13.33 -10.11
CA ALA A 47 6.50 -12.29 -9.09
C ALA A 47 5.33 -12.59 -8.17
N ARG A 48 5.42 -12.08 -6.93
CA ARG A 48 4.29 -12.03 -5.98
C ARG A 48 4.24 -10.65 -5.34
N GLY A 49 3.03 -10.13 -5.18
CA GLY A 49 2.78 -8.85 -4.53
C GLY A 49 1.93 -9.00 -3.28
N TYR A 50 2.27 -8.27 -2.23
CA TYR A 50 1.54 -8.31 -0.96
C TYR A 50 1.38 -6.91 -0.38
N LEU A 51 0.17 -6.59 0.04
CA LEU A 51 -0.12 -5.51 0.98
C LEU A 51 -0.14 -6.11 2.39
N VAL A 52 0.58 -5.53 3.33
CA VAL A 52 0.38 -5.80 4.77
C VAL A 52 -0.56 -4.73 5.31
N SER A 53 -1.81 -5.11 5.47
CA SER A 53 -2.93 -4.19 5.72
C SER A 53 -2.85 -3.48 7.06
N GLY A 54 -3.27 -2.23 7.10
CA GLY A 54 -3.34 -1.43 8.33
C GLY A 54 -1.98 -1.13 8.94
N THR A 55 -0.89 -1.29 8.20
CA THR A 55 0.46 -0.98 8.69
C THR A 55 1.01 0.29 8.10
N GLN A 56 1.91 0.95 8.80
CA GLN A 56 2.70 2.06 8.27
C GLN A 56 4.12 1.59 7.91
N HIS A 57 4.80 2.35 7.07
CA HIS A 57 6.15 2.04 6.57
C HIS A 57 7.16 1.67 7.65
N GLY A 58 7.16 2.37 8.77
CA GLY A 58 8.06 2.14 9.90
C GLY A 58 7.35 1.65 11.17
N GLY A 59 6.16 1.05 11.06
CA GLY A 59 5.37 0.62 12.20
C GLY A 59 6.13 -0.35 13.13
N GLN A 60 6.20 0.01 14.41
CA GLN A 60 6.88 -0.77 15.44
C GLN A 60 6.10 -0.70 16.75
N ALA A 61 5.92 -1.85 17.39
CA ALA A 61 5.10 -1.96 18.61
C ALA A 61 5.55 -1.08 19.80
N TRP A 62 6.80 -0.60 19.79
CA TRP A 62 7.34 0.29 20.80
C TRP A 62 7.20 1.79 20.46
N MET A 63 6.67 2.12 19.27
CA MET A 63 6.45 3.53 18.94
C MET A 63 5.41 4.12 19.90
N THR A 64 5.79 5.22 20.52
CA THR A 64 4.89 5.96 21.42
C THR A 64 3.71 6.53 20.64
N SER A 65 2.55 6.59 21.27
CA SER A 65 1.33 7.18 20.72
C SER A 65 1.38 8.71 20.53
N THR A 66 2.55 9.34 20.70
CA THR A 66 2.70 10.78 20.48
C THR A 66 2.54 11.11 19.01
N PRO A 67 1.67 12.07 18.66
CA PRO A 67 1.40 12.38 17.26
C PRO A 67 2.63 12.91 16.49
N GLY A 68 3.57 13.57 17.16
CA GLY A 68 4.65 14.30 16.49
C GLY A 68 4.09 15.45 15.64
N PRO A 69 4.41 15.53 14.32
CA PRO A 69 3.84 16.52 13.42
C PRO A 69 2.41 16.20 12.97
N CYS A 70 1.85 15.07 13.42
CA CYS A 70 0.59 14.53 12.95
C CYS A 70 -0.58 14.92 13.85
N ALA A 71 -1.77 15.01 13.27
CA ALA A 71 -3.01 15.27 14.00
C ALA A 71 -3.47 14.07 14.84
N ASN A 72 -3.26 12.85 14.32
CA ASN A 72 -3.65 11.62 15.00
C ASN A 72 -2.45 10.90 15.61
N ALA A 73 -2.70 10.00 16.57
CA ALA A 73 -1.69 9.12 17.12
C ALA A 73 -1.01 8.30 16.01
N ARG A 74 0.26 7.97 16.20
CA ARG A 74 0.99 7.13 15.26
C ARG A 74 0.48 5.70 15.35
N ASN A 75 0.34 5.06 14.19
CA ASN A 75 -0.05 3.67 14.10
C ASN A 75 1.13 2.75 14.52
N PRO A 76 1.01 1.96 15.60
CA PRO A 76 2.08 1.07 16.06
C PRO A 76 2.10 -0.27 15.34
N HIS A 77 1.11 -0.56 14.49
CA HIS A 77 0.96 -1.85 13.83
C HIS A 77 2.16 -2.14 12.92
N SER A 78 2.82 -3.26 13.16
CA SER A 78 4.10 -3.61 12.51
C SER A 78 3.91 -4.63 11.39
N PRO A 79 4.48 -4.40 10.20
CA PRO A 79 4.50 -5.39 9.12
C PRO A 79 5.48 -6.55 9.37
N THR A 80 6.35 -6.45 10.39
CA THR A 80 7.46 -7.38 10.62
C THR A 80 7.08 -8.86 10.67
N PRO A 81 5.97 -9.30 11.30
CA PRO A 81 5.60 -10.72 11.30
C PRO A 81 5.34 -11.25 9.88
N ALA A 82 4.61 -10.49 9.07
CA ALA A 82 4.37 -10.85 7.67
C ALA A 82 5.66 -10.88 6.85
N LEU A 83 6.51 -9.86 7.00
CA LEU A 83 7.78 -9.78 6.26
C LEU A 83 8.71 -10.96 6.56
N ARG A 84 8.78 -11.40 7.82
CA ARG A 84 9.55 -12.61 8.20
C ARG A 84 9.03 -13.87 7.54
N ALA A 85 7.70 -14.07 7.55
CA ALA A 85 7.09 -15.23 6.91
C ALA A 85 7.28 -15.21 5.38
N LEU A 86 7.16 -14.04 4.75
CA LEU A 86 7.38 -13.88 3.32
C LEU A 86 8.85 -14.09 2.92
N LEU A 87 9.79 -13.70 3.77
CA LEU A 87 11.22 -13.95 3.52
C LEU A 87 11.51 -15.46 3.51
N VAL A 88 10.96 -16.22 4.45
CA VAL A 88 11.07 -17.69 4.45
C VAL A 88 10.44 -18.28 3.19
N ALA A 89 9.24 -17.83 2.82
CA ALA A 89 8.57 -18.30 1.61
C ALA A 89 9.32 -17.96 0.33
N LEU A 90 10.04 -16.83 0.29
CA LEU A 90 10.91 -16.48 -0.85
C LEU A 90 12.13 -17.40 -0.91
N ASP A 91 12.75 -17.69 0.23
CA ASP A 91 13.89 -18.62 0.31
C ASP A 91 13.49 -20.02 -0.19
N GLU A 92 12.36 -20.55 0.28
CA GLU A 92 11.80 -21.83 -0.17
C GLU A 92 11.47 -21.83 -1.67
N TRP A 93 10.99 -20.71 -2.18
CA TRP A 93 10.69 -20.59 -3.61
C TRP A 93 11.95 -20.66 -4.45
N VAL A 94 13.00 -19.97 -4.04
CA VAL A 94 14.27 -19.92 -4.76
C VAL A 94 15.05 -21.23 -4.64
N SER A 95 15.12 -21.81 -3.42
CA SER A 95 15.96 -22.98 -3.13
C SER A 95 15.30 -24.31 -3.43
N GLU A 96 13.98 -24.42 -3.26
CA GLU A 96 13.23 -25.67 -3.36
C GLU A 96 12.18 -25.67 -4.49
N GLY A 97 11.97 -24.53 -5.16
CA GLY A 97 10.92 -24.38 -6.17
C GLY A 97 9.50 -24.37 -5.59
N ARG A 98 9.35 -24.24 -4.27
CA ARG A 98 8.05 -24.21 -3.59
C ARG A 98 7.42 -22.84 -3.76
N ALA A 99 6.39 -22.76 -4.61
CA ALA A 99 5.72 -21.50 -4.87
C ALA A 99 5.12 -20.89 -3.58
N PRO A 100 5.34 -19.60 -3.33
CA PRO A 100 4.78 -18.93 -2.17
C PRO A 100 3.25 -18.75 -2.32
N PRO A 101 2.54 -18.34 -1.26
CA PRO A 101 1.13 -18.01 -1.34
C PRO A 101 0.83 -17.06 -2.51
N ALA A 102 -0.37 -17.16 -3.06
CA ALA A 102 -0.80 -16.24 -4.12
C ALA A 102 -0.73 -14.79 -3.67
N SER A 103 -0.47 -13.88 -4.60
CA SER A 103 -0.46 -12.43 -4.35
C SER A 103 -1.71 -11.97 -3.62
N ARG A 104 -1.53 -11.11 -2.62
CA ARG A 104 -2.60 -10.50 -1.84
C ARG A 104 -2.49 -8.98 -1.92
N THR A 105 -3.10 -8.42 -2.93
CA THR A 105 -3.16 -6.97 -3.17
C THR A 105 -4.60 -6.53 -3.35
N PRO A 106 -4.96 -5.29 -3.02
CA PRO A 106 -6.27 -4.75 -3.31
C PRO A 106 -6.48 -4.67 -4.83
N ARG A 107 -7.73 -4.73 -5.29
CA ARG A 107 -8.10 -4.77 -6.69
C ARG A 107 -9.31 -3.89 -7.00
N ILE A 108 -9.29 -3.29 -8.18
CA ILE A 108 -10.43 -2.54 -8.74
C ILE A 108 -11.59 -3.50 -8.98
N GLY A 109 -11.30 -4.65 -9.60
CA GLY A 109 -12.33 -5.60 -10.06
C GLY A 109 -13.22 -6.20 -8.95
N ASN A 110 -12.79 -6.12 -7.69
CA ASN A 110 -13.58 -6.59 -6.54
C ASN A 110 -13.92 -5.46 -5.53
N GLY A 111 -13.67 -4.19 -5.91
CA GLY A 111 -14.00 -3.03 -5.08
C GLY A 111 -13.12 -2.83 -3.85
N THR A 112 -11.99 -3.54 -3.74
CA THR A 112 -11.06 -3.38 -2.61
C THR A 112 -9.96 -2.34 -2.87
N LEU A 113 -9.91 -1.78 -4.09
CA LEU A 113 -9.03 -0.68 -4.48
C LEU A 113 -9.88 0.41 -5.13
N VAL A 114 -9.88 1.61 -4.52
CA VAL A 114 -10.79 2.70 -4.88
C VAL A 114 -10.07 4.04 -4.95
N ALA A 115 -10.72 5.07 -5.51
CA ALA A 115 -10.18 6.43 -5.44
C ALA A 115 -10.19 6.94 -3.99
N PRO A 116 -9.21 7.79 -3.59
CA PRO A 116 -9.09 8.27 -2.21
C PRO A 116 -10.38 8.89 -1.66
N GLY A 117 -11.11 9.62 -2.51
CA GLY A 117 -12.40 10.23 -2.14
C GLY A 117 -13.56 9.25 -1.98
N GLU A 118 -13.41 8.00 -2.44
CA GLU A 118 -14.43 6.94 -2.42
C GLU A 118 -14.22 5.93 -1.29
N VAL A 119 -13.18 6.12 -0.47
CA VAL A 119 -12.98 5.27 0.72
C VAL A 119 -14.16 5.43 1.67
N ALA A 120 -14.81 4.33 2.00
CA ALA A 120 -15.97 4.28 2.89
C ALA A 120 -15.57 4.34 4.38
N PHE A 121 -14.67 5.26 4.72
CA PHE A 121 -14.19 5.41 6.10
C PHE A 121 -15.34 5.84 7.02
N PRO A 122 -15.57 5.12 8.13
CA PRO A 122 -16.66 5.44 9.05
C PRO A 122 -16.42 6.79 9.75
N PRO A 123 -17.51 7.49 10.13
CA PRO A 123 -17.39 8.73 10.89
C PRO A 123 -16.90 8.43 12.32
N VAL A 124 -15.62 8.64 12.58
CA VAL A 124 -15.04 8.50 13.92
C VAL A 124 -15.00 9.90 14.56
N PRO A 125 -15.64 10.15 15.70
CA PRO A 125 -15.66 11.46 16.34
C PRO A 125 -14.25 11.99 16.63
N GLY A 126 -13.98 13.21 16.19
CA GLY A 126 -12.68 13.87 16.41
C GLY A 126 -11.55 13.44 15.44
N ILE A 127 -11.83 12.54 14.51
CA ILE A 127 -10.85 12.10 13.50
C ILE A 127 -11.20 12.72 12.15
N ALA A 128 -10.30 13.54 11.63
CA ALA A 128 -10.34 13.98 10.24
C ALA A 128 -9.80 12.84 9.33
N VAL A 129 -10.42 12.67 8.17
CA VAL A 129 -10.11 11.56 7.24
C VAL A 129 -9.35 12.08 6.03
N ALA A 130 -8.27 11.41 5.66
CA ALA A 130 -7.54 11.67 4.42
C ALA A 130 -8.45 11.38 3.20
N ARG A 131 -8.42 12.29 2.22
CA ARG A 131 -9.25 12.22 1.00
C ARG A 131 -8.44 12.40 -0.27
N ARG A 132 -7.15 12.58 -0.14
CA ARG A 132 -6.21 12.80 -1.22
C ARG A 132 -4.97 11.96 -1.03
N VAL A 133 -4.24 11.79 -2.10
CA VAL A 133 -2.90 11.20 -2.14
C VAL A 133 -1.94 12.18 -2.82
N ASN A 134 -0.66 11.94 -2.69
CA ASN A 134 0.34 12.73 -3.37
C ASN A 134 0.16 12.65 -4.89
N GLU A 135 0.22 13.78 -5.56
CA GLU A 135 0.22 13.83 -7.03
C GLU A 135 1.57 13.33 -7.56
N ILE A 136 1.51 12.41 -8.50
CA ILE A 136 2.68 11.83 -9.15
C ILE A 136 2.57 12.15 -10.64
N GLY A 137 3.44 13.02 -11.14
CA GLY A 137 3.49 13.38 -12.57
C GLY A 137 3.78 12.18 -13.45
N LEU A 138 3.13 12.13 -14.61
CA LEU A 138 3.41 11.10 -15.61
C LEU A 138 4.86 11.23 -16.11
N LEU A 139 5.63 10.16 -16.00
CA LEU A 139 6.99 10.11 -16.53
C LEU A 139 6.93 9.86 -18.05
N ARG A 140 7.33 10.85 -18.83
CA ARG A 140 7.32 10.80 -20.29
C ARG A 140 8.62 10.24 -20.89
N ASP A 141 9.75 10.50 -20.24
CA ASP A 141 11.06 10.04 -20.68
C ASP A 141 11.81 9.40 -19.50
N TRP A 142 12.28 8.17 -19.69
CA TRP A 142 13.01 7.40 -18.68
C TRP A 142 14.51 7.68 -18.68
N VAL A 143 15.04 8.09 -19.83
CA VAL A 143 16.49 8.36 -19.99
C VAL A 143 16.80 9.77 -19.49
N LYS A 144 15.93 10.70 -19.80
CA LYS A 144 15.98 12.09 -19.33
C LYS A 144 14.67 12.37 -18.59
N PRO A 145 14.60 12.14 -17.28
CA PRO A 145 13.35 12.20 -16.53
C PRO A 145 12.60 13.52 -16.78
N GLU A 146 11.47 13.40 -17.46
CA GLU A 146 10.56 14.49 -17.74
C GLU A 146 9.18 14.14 -17.17
N LEU A 147 8.72 14.94 -16.21
CA LEU A 147 7.43 14.76 -15.54
C LEU A 147 6.39 15.69 -16.16
N ASP A 148 5.24 15.11 -16.52
CA ASP A 148 4.06 15.86 -16.92
C ASP A 148 3.07 15.95 -15.76
N MET A 149 3.03 17.11 -15.11
CA MET A 149 2.10 17.36 -14.00
C MET A 149 0.68 17.71 -14.48
N ALA A 150 0.50 17.99 -15.79
CA ALA A 150 -0.83 18.22 -16.36
C ALA A 150 -1.59 16.89 -16.58
N GLN A 151 -0.88 15.78 -16.60
CA GLN A 151 -1.42 14.42 -16.71
C GLN A 151 -0.83 13.52 -15.63
N PRO A 152 -1.16 13.72 -14.34
CA PRO A 152 -0.63 12.89 -13.29
C PRO A 152 -1.15 11.47 -13.38
N TYR A 153 -0.38 10.51 -12.84
CA TYR A 153 -0.92 9.20 -12.53
C TYR A 153 -2.13 9.32 -11.59
N ARG A 154 -2.95 8.28 -11.57
CA ARG A 154 -4.13 8.20 -10.67
C ARG A 154 -3.95 7.07 -9.64
N PRO A 155 -3.19 7.31 -8.56
CA PRO A 155 -3.07 6.34 -7.49
C PRO A 155 -4.42 6.07 -6.84
N LEU A 156 -4.64 4.79 -6.52
CA LEU A 156 -5.80 4.31 -5.78
C LEU A 156 -5.35 3.84 -4.39
N VAL A 157 -6.30 3.70 -3.48
CA VAL A 157 -6.03 3.30 -2.09
C VAL A 157 -6.91 2.12 -1.68
N PRO A 158 -6.50 1.33 -0.67
CA PRO A 158 -7.31 0.22 -0.19
C PRO A 158 -8.65 0.69 0.40
N GLN A 159 -9.72 -0.07 0.11
CA GLN A 159 -11.03 0.12 0.74
C GLN A 159 -11.02 -0.44 2.16
N VAL A 160 -11.85 0.13 3.03
CA VAL A 160 -11.97 -0.23 4.44
C VAL A 160 -13.35 -0.80 4.77
N ASP A 161 -13.44 -1.47 5.91
CA ASP A 161 -14.68 -1.97 6.52
C ASP A 161 -15.37 -0.92 7.41
N LEU A 162 -16.36 -1.37 8.16
CA LEU A 162 -17.13 -0.53 9.10
C LEU A 162 -16.31 -0.09 10.32
N ASP A 163 -15.20 -0.74 10.62
CA ASP A 163 -14.27 -0.38 11.67
C ASP A 163 -13.14 0.53 11.16
N GLY A 164 -13.16 0.86 9.86
CA GLY A 164 -12.16 1.68 9.20
C GLY A 164 -10.84 0.94 8.90
N ASN A 165 -10.83 -0.39 8.98
CA ASN A 165 -9.67 -1.21 8.67
C ASN A 165 -9.73 -1.74 7.23
N GLU A 166 -8.57 -1.89 6.60
CA GLU A 166 -8.47 -2.37 5.22
C GLU A 166 -8.98 -3.80 5.06
N THR A 167 -9.71 -4.05 3.98
CA THR A 167 -10.40 -5.33 3.71
C THR A 167 -9.60 -6.30 2.85
N SER A 168 -8.42 -5.91 2.40
CA SER A 168 -7.61 -6.68 1.45
C SER A 168 -6.14 -6.70 1.85
N GLY A 169 -5.39 -7.66 1.34
CA GLY A 169 -3.98 -7.85 1.68
C GLY A 169 -3.77 -8.98 2.68
N ILE A 170 -2.66 -8.94 3.39
CA ILE A 170 -2.38 -9.81 4.54
C ILE A 170 -2.97 -9.14 5.78
N LEU A 171 -4.01 -9.75 6.32
CA LEU A 171 -4.68 -9.28 7.53
C LEU A 171 -4.02 -9.96 8.73
N LEU A 172 -3.13 -9.25 9.42
CA LEU A 172 -2.58 -9.71 10.69
C LEU A 172 -3.67 -9.68 11.77
N PRO A 173 -3.46 -10.35 12.93
CA PRO A 173 -4.48 -10.46 13.97
C PRO A 173 -5.09 -9.12 14.39
N GLU A 174 -4.30 -8.05 14.42
CA GLU A 174 -4.74 -6.70 14.77
C GLU A 174 -5.78 -6.13 13.79
N ILE A 175 -5.78 -6.60 12.54
CA ILE A 175 -6.75 -6.22 11.51
C ILE A 175 -7.87 -7.26 11.40
N ALA A 176 -7.55 -8.54 11.54
CA ALA A 176 -8.54 -9.62 11.40
C ALA A 176 -9.54 -9.66 12.56
N VAL A 177 -9.11 -9.26 13.78
CA VAL A 177 -9.93 -9.15 14.98
C VAL A 177 -9.59 -7.84 15.68
N PRO A 178 -10.06 -6.70 15.13
CA PRO A 178 -9.53 -5.39 15.51
C PRO A 178 -10.02 -4.95 16.90
N LEU A 179 -9.12 -4.30 17.64
CA LEU A 179 -9.42 -3.54 18.85
C LEU A 179 -9.39 -2.02 18.59
N GLY A 180 -9.16 -1.62 17.35
CA GLY A 180 -9.06 -0.22 16.95
C GLY A 180 -8.97 -0.08 15.43
N THR A 181 -8.92 1.15 14.96
CA THR A 181 -8.70 1.48 13.56
C THR A 181 -7.22 1.75 13.30
N TYR A 182 -6.65 1.05 12.33
CA TYR A 182 -5.24 1.13 11.97
C TYR A 182 -5.11 1.69 10.56
N THR A 183 -4.64 2.94 10.45
CA THR A 183 -4.51 3.64 9.17
C THR A 183 -3.07 3.68 8.68
N GLY A 184 -2.87 3.62 7.36
CA GLY A 184 -1.57 3.86 6.71
C GLY A 184 -1.31 5.35 6.40
N TRP A 185 -2.25 6.22 6.75
CA TRP A 185 -2.22 7.66 6.54
C TRP A 185 -2.35 8.42 7.85
N ASN A 186 -1.99 9.69 7.82
CA ASN A 186 -2.24 10.66 8.89
C ASN A 186 -2.45 12.04 8.26
N LEU A 187 -2.64 13.04 9.07
CA LEU A 187 -2.76 14.43 8.65
C LEU A 187 -1.73 15.26 9.38
N TYR A 188 -1.17 16.27 8.71
CA TYR A 188 -0.33 17.25 9.39
C TYR A 188 -1.15 18.15 10.29
N GLN A 189 -0.53 18.60 11.39
CA GLN A 189 -1.08 19.64 12.26
C GLN A 189 -0.17 20.88 12.26
N ALA A 190 -0.73 22.03 12.66
CA ALA A 190 0.06 23.25 12.80
C ALA A 190 1.31 23.00 13.68
N PRO A 191 2.48 23.61 13.38
CA PRO A 191 2.71 24.65 12.36
C PRO A 191 3.04 24.10 10.96
N PHE A 192 2.91 22.83 10.71
CA PHE A 192 3.15 22.25 9.39
C PHE A 192 2.02 22.66 8.43
N PRO A 193 2.29 22.73 7.13
CA PRO A 193 1.22 22.92 6.16
C PRO A 193 0.13 21.85 6.32
N GLU A 194 -1.14 22.26 6.29
CA GLU A 194 -2.24 21.31 6.28
C GLU A 194 -2.12 20.41 5.06
N GLY A 195 -2.26 19.13 5.27
CA GLY A 195 -2.18 18.14 4.21
C GLY A 195 -2.18 16.73 4.74
N GLU A 196 -2.32 15.81 3.82
CA GLU A 196 -2.33 14.38 4.11
C GLU A 196 -0.89 13.83 4.05
N LEU A 197 -0.63 12.87 4.92
CA LEU A 197 0.63 12.14 5.07
C LEU A 197 0.43 10.71 4.67
#